data_d6ec065f9b41784ce8a0f8c2be2d87d5
#
_entry.id   d6ec065f9b41784ce8a0f8c2be2d87d5
#
_cell.length_a   1.000
_cell.length_b   1.000
_cell.length_c   1.000
_cell.angle_alpha   90.00
_cell.angle_beta   90.00
_cell.angle_gamma   90.00
#
_symmetry.space_group_name_H-M   'P 1'
#
loop_
_entity.id
_entity.type
_entity.pdbx_description
1 polymer ?
#
loop_
_entity_poly.entity_id
_entity_poly.type
_entity_poly.pdbx_seq_one_letter_code
_entity_poly.pdbx_strand_id
1 'polypeptide(L)'
;DLDKLSKQLSKLLDPEKDQMKYFAALFREGHYFNEDEIRDILDEYRGLMNAPVYLQKKWMGDLLTSSGRASRAIRYYQEALGQKEIKEEEVGRLYHNMGVAEAKLFRFENAKINFIKAYQYTGEESSLFYYYCIMALADGIEAAGEELKTFEDSDFLLDAFEEQFAAFEEDFAYSAMAEKYRKIVFLDENGKPEEALAKKQRLVSALKKDFRKEIDI
;
A
#
# COMPACT_ATOMS: atom_id res chain seq x y z
N ASP A 1 19.20 11.37 -22.26
CA ASP A 1 19.83 10.22 -21.61
C ASP A 1 20.11 10.58 -20.13
N LEU A 2 19.18 10.19 -19.24
CA LEU A 2 19.20 10.53 -17.81
C LEU A 2 20.49 10.07 -17.11
N ASP A 3 21.07 8.96 -17.52
CA ASP A 3 22.33 8.45 -16.96
C ASP A 3 23.53 9.36 -17.28
N LYS A 4 23.56 9.93 -18.46
CA LYS A 4 24.60 10.87 -18.86
C LYS A 4 24.48 12.18 -18.10
N LEU A 5 23.25 12.65 -17.93
CA LEU A 5 22.93 13.84 -17.16
C LEU A 5 23.25 13.65 -15.68
N SER A 6 22.84 12.55 -15.08
CA SER A 6 23.15 12.20 -13.68
C SER A 6 24.66 12.21 -13.43
N LYS A 7 25.45 11.63 -14.35
CA LYS A 7 26.92 11.65 -14.27
C LYS A 7 27.53 13.04 -14.45
N GLN A 8 26.90 13.91 -15.23
CA GLN A 8 27.37 15.31 -15.40
C GLN A 8 27.04 16.13 -14.16
N LEU A 9 25.83 16.00 -13.61
CA LEU A 9 25.39 16.69 -12.40
C LEU A 9 26.19 16.25 -11.16
N SER A 10 26.50 14.97 -11.02
CA SER A 10 27.31 14.45 -9.91
C SER A 10 28.76 14.97 -9.91
N LYS A 11 29.23 15.51 -11.03
CA LYS A 11 30.56 16.19 -11.11
C LYS A 11 30.51 17.65 -10.69
N LEU A 12 29.34 18.28 -10.80
CA LEU A 12 29.14 19.72 -10.55
C LEU A 12 28.55 20.00 -9.18
N LEU A 13 27.77 19.05 -8.64
CA LEU A 13 27.02 19.17 -7.38
C LEU A 13 27.33 17.95 -6.52
N ASP A 14 27.56 18.17 -5.24
CA ASP A 14 27.60 17.09 -4.25
C ASP A 14 26.15 16.64 -3.96
N PRO A 15 25.74 15.41 -4.37
CA PRO A 15 24.36 14.96 -4.16
C PRO A 15 23.94 14.91 -2.69
N GLU A 16 24.90 14.79 -1.75
CA GLU A 16 24.61 14.75 -0.33
C GLU A 16 24.47 16.15 0.27
N LYS A 17 25.24 17.12 -0.22
CA LYS A 17 25.23 18.50 0.30
C LYS A 17 24.29 19.43 -0.44
N ASP A 18 24.11 19.20 -1.74
CA ASP A 18 23.38 20.10 -2.64
C ASP A 18 22.10 19.43 -3.19
N GLN A 19 21.46 18.55 -2.44
CA GLN A 19 20.31 17.75 -2.89
C GLN A 19 19.22 18.57 -3.60
N MET A 20 18.86 19.73 -3.05
CA MET A 20 17.83 20.61 -3.65
C MET A 20 18.24 21.13 -5.03
N LYS A 21 19.48 21.54 -5.18
CA LYS A 21 20.01 22.02 -6.47
C LYS A 21 20.14 20.89 -7.48
N TYR A 22 20.52 19.72 -7.00
CA TYR A 22 20.64 18.51 -7.82
C TYR A 22 19.27 18.09 -8.38
N PHE A 23 18.24 18.01 -7.53
CA PHE A 23 16.88 17.68 -7.97
C PHE A 23 16.30 18.77 -8.89
N ALA A 24 16.49 20.06 -8.57
CA ALA A 24 16.06 21.14 -9.44
C ALA A 24 16.65 21.02 -10.85
N ALA A 25 17.96 20.75 -10.95
CA ALA A 25 18.62 20.57 -12.24
C ALA A 25 18.10 19.34 -13.00
N LEU A 26 17.84 18.23 -12.27
CA LEU A 26 17.35 16.99 -12.85
C LEU A 26 15.92 17.13 -13.39
N PHE A 27 15.04 17.83 -12.68
CA PHE A 27 13.68 18.10 -13.12
C PHE A 27 13.63 19.04 -14.33
N ARG A 28 14.46 20.09 -14.37
CA ARG A 28 14.57 21.01 -15.52
C ARG A 28 15.00 20.29 -16.78
N GLU A 29 16.03 19.47 -16.69
CA GLU A 29 16.54 18.73 -17.83
C GLU A 29 15.62 17.59 -18.28
N GLY A 30 14.78 17.08 -17.37
CA GLY A 30 13.78 16.08 -17.70
C GLY A 30 12.63 16.62 -18.53
N HIS A 31 12.41 17.94 -18.51
CA HIS A 31 11.35 18.67 -19.24
C HIS A 31 9.91 18.17 -18.96
N TYR A 32 9.70 17.48 -17.83
CA TYR A 32 8.38 16.98 -17.42
C TYR A 32 7.60 17.99 -16.59
N PHE A 33 8.28 18.93 -15.94
CA PHE A 33 7.71 19.90 -15.01
C PHE A 33 8.09 21.32 -15.44
N ASN A 34 7.19 22.28 -15.24
CA ASN A 34 7.49 23.70 -15.39
C ASN A 34 8.18 24.24 -14.11
N GLU A 35 8.65 25.50 -14.14
CA GLU A 35 9.41 26.09 -13.01
C GLU A 35 8.56 26.23 -11.73
N ASP A 36 7.25 26.45 -11.85
CA ASP A 36 6.35 26.57 -10.69
C ASP A 36 6.16 25.19 -10.04
N GLU A 37 5.89 24.16 -10.84
CA GLU A 37 5.80 22.77 -10.37
C GLU A 37 7.11 22.29 -9.72
N ILE A 38 8.26 22.63 -10.31
CA ILE A 38 9.58 22.31 -9.74
C ILE A 38 9.75 22.98 -8.37
N ARG A 39 9.37 24.26 -8.26
CA ARG A 39 9.45 24.99 -7.00
C ARG A 39 8.57 24.34 -5.92
N ASP A 40 7.33 24.02 -6.26
CA ASP A 40 6.37 23.41 -5.34
C ASP A 40 6.88 22.03 -4.84
N ILE A 41 7.37 21.19 -5.75
CA ILE A 41 7.99 19.89 -5.40
C ILE A 41 9.18 20.06 -4.45
N LEU A 42 10.04 21.06 -4.71
CA LEU A 42 11.21 21.31 -3.87
C LEU A 42 10.86 21.89 -2.52
N ASP A 43 9.81 22.70 -2.43
CA ASP A 43 9.32 23.26 -1.15
C ASP A 43 8.66 22.17 -0.30
N GLU A 44 7.88 21.25 -0.91
CA GLU A 44 7.35 20.05 -0.26
C GLU A 44 8.48 19.17 0.28
N TYR A 45 9.49 18.90 -0.54
CA TYR A 45 10.67 18.12 -0.13
C TYR A 45 11.42 18.78 1.04
N ARG A 46 11.60 20.11 1.01
CA ARG A 46 12.21 20.85 2.10
C ARG A 46 11.39 20.78 3.39
N GLY A 47 10.06 20.90 3.27
CA GLY A 47 9.14 20.72 4.39
C GLY A 47 9.30 19.34 5.03
N LEU A 48 9.36 18.30 4.20
CA LEU A 48 9.57 16.93 4.66
C LEU A 48 10.93 16.73 5.35
N MET A 49 12.01 17.25 4.79
CA MET A 49 13.36 17.12 5.37
C MET A 49 13.49 17.83 6.73
N ASN A 50 12.67 18.86 7.00
CA ASN A 50 12.59 19.54 8.28
C ASN A 50 11.52 18.97 9.23
N ALA A 51 10.73 18.00 8.77
CA ALA A 51 9.72 17.36 9.59
C ALA A 51 10.34 16.45 10.67
N PRO A 52 9.62 16.15 11.76
CA PRO A 52 10.05 15.15 12.73
C PRO A 52 10.41 13.81 12.07
N VAL A 53 11.40 13.12 12.61
CA VAL A 53 11.94 11.88 12.00
C VAL A 53 10.86 10.82 11.77
N TYR A 54 9.89 10.70 12.68
CA TYR A 54 8.80 9.74 12.52
C TYR A 54 7.93 10.04 11.28
N LEU A 55 7.70 11.33 10.95
CA LEU A 55 6.97 11.72 9.74
C LEU A 55 7.78 11.43 8.47
N GLN A 56 9.08 11.68 8.47
CA GLN A 56 9.95 11.33 7.35
C GLN A 56 9.92 9.80 7.09
N LYS A 57 9.98 9.00 8.17
CA LYS A 57 9.89 7.53 8.09
C LYS A 57 8.52 7.06 7.62
N LYS A 58 7.44 7.65 8.15
CA LYS A 58 6.07 7.36 7.70
C LYS A 58 5.93 7.62 6.19
N TRP A 59 6.33 8.80 5.73
CA TRP A 59 6.27 9.16 4.32
C TRP A 59 7.06 8.19 3.42
N MET A 60 8.25 7.78 3.84
CA MET A 60 9.02 6.76 3.11
C MET A 60 8.29 5.42 3.07
N GLY A 61 7.66 5.02 4.16
CA GLY A 61 6.79 3.84 4.22
C GLY A 61 5.62 3.93 3.25
N ASP A 62 4.93 5.07 3.22
CA ASP A 62 3.78 5.33 2.33
C ASP A 62 4.20 5.25 0.85
N LEU A 63 5.34 5.85 0.49
CA LEU A 63 5.93 5.78 -0.85
C LEU A 63 6.29 4.34 -1.26
N LEU A 64 6.87 3.57 -0.34
CA LEU A 64 7.22 2.18 -0.60
C LEU A 64 5.98 1.31 -0.74
N THR A 65 4.94 1.51 0.07
CA THR A 65 3.67 0.80 -0.04
C THR A 65 2.99 1.07 -1.38
N SER A 66 2.95 2.33 -1.82
CA SER A 66 2.35 2.73 -3.11
C SER A 66 3.17 2.24 -4.31
N SER A 67 4.48 2.11 -4.17
CA SER A 67 5.36 1.58 -5.22
C SER A 67 5.47 0.05 -5.25
N GLY A 68 4.67 -0.67 -4.43
CA GLY A 68 4.65 -2.13 -4.40
C GLY A 68 5.89 -2.73 -3.74
N ARG A 69 6.31 -2.17 -2.60
CA ARG A 69 7.46 -2.65 -1.79
C ARG A 69 7.07 -2.74 -0.31
N ALA A 70 5.96 -3.44 -0.06
CA ALA A 70 5.33 -3.51 1.25
C ALA A 70 6.26 -4.03 2.36
N SER A 71 7.12 -5.01 2.06
CA SER A 71 8.07 -5.55 3.02
C SER A 71 9.05 -4.49 3.55
N ARG A 72 9.52 -3.59 2.67
CA ARG A 72 10.39 -2.50 3.08
C ARG A 72 9.63 -1.40 3.81
N ALA A 73 8.39 -1.12 3.39
CA ALA A 73 7.53 -0.13 4.02
C ALA A 73 7.33 -0.43 5.51
N ILE A 74 7.05 -1.69 5.86
CA ILE A 74 6.86 -2.13 7.24
C ILE A 74 8.04 -1.75 8.13
N ARG A 75 9.28 -1.90 7.67
CA ARG A 75 10.47 -1.51 8.43
C ARG A 75 10.51 -0.01 8.72
N TYR A 76 10.15 0.82 7.73
CA TYR A 76 10.08 2.28 7.92
C TYR A 76 9.01 2.68 8.92
N TYR A 77 7.82 2.04 8.87
CA TYR A 77 6.77 2.28 9.87
C TYR A 77 7.20 1.85 11.28
N GLN A 78 7.89 0.70 11.41
CA GLN A 78 8.46 0.25 12.69
C GLN A 78 9.53 1.23 13.22
N GLU A 79 10.40 1.74 12.36
CA GLU A 79 11.37 2.77 12.72
C GLU A 79 10.69 4.08 13.15
N ALA A 80 9.57 4.45 12.53
CA ALA A 80 8.76 5.59 12.93
C ALA A 80 8.14 5.39 14.31
N LEU A 81 7.54 4.22 14.57
CA LEU A 81 6.98 3.86 15.88
C LEU A 81 8.01 3.86 17.01
N GLY A 82 9.29 3.61 16.70
CA GLY A 82 10.40 3.65 17.65
C GLY A 82 10.83 5.06 18.09
N GLN A 83 10.26 6.13 17.51
CA GLN A 83 10.63 7.51 17.85
C GLN A 83 9.92 7.98 19.13
N LYS A 84 10.64 8.71 19.98
CA LYS A 84 10.13 9.12 21.31
C LYS A 84 9.07 10.22 21.26
N GLU A 85 9.05 11.02 20.21
CA GLU A 85 8.22 12.25 20.09
C GLU A 85 6.96 12.05 19.24
N ILE A 86 6.58 10.80 19.01
CA ILE A 86 5.41 10.49 18.19
C ILE A 86 4.11 10.75 18.98
N LYS A 87 3.13 11.38 18.33
CA LYS A 87 1.79 11.58 18.89
C LYS A 87 0.96 10.31 18.77
N GLU A 88 0.05 10.08 19.72
CA GLU A 88 -0.82 8.88 19.73
C GLU A 88 -1.61 8.71 18.43
N GLU A 89 -2.16 9.78 17.90
CA GLU A 89 -2.88 9.76 16.62
C GLU A 89 -1.99 9.26 15.47
N GLU A 90 -0.72 9.69 15.42
CA GLU A 90 0.23 9.21 14.41
C GLU A 90 0.66 7.75 14.63
N VAL A 91 0.67 7.29 15.88
CA VAL A 91 0.87 5.87 16.20
C VAL A 91 -0.25 5.04 15.58
N GLY A 92 -1.51 5.46 15.72
CA GLY A 92 -2.64 4.78 15.11
C GLY A 92 -2.56 4.75 13.58
N ARG A 93 -2.23 5.88 12.95
CA ARG A 93 -2.03 5.96 11.49
C ARG A 93 -0.89 5.06 10.99
N LEU A 94 0.19 4.94 11.74
CA LEU A 94 1.28 4.02 11.41
C LEU A 94 0.85 2.56 11.48
N TYR A 95 0.09 2.18 12.51
CA TYR A 95 -0.48 0.84 12.59
C TYR A 95 -1.45 0.56 11.44
N HIS A 96 -2.32 1.52 11.07
CA HIS A 96 -3.18 1.37 9.89
C HIS A 96 -2.37 1.08 8.63
N ASN A 97 -1.36 1.90 8.33
CA ASN A 97 -0.52 1.73 7.14
C ASN A 97 0.30 0.42 7.16
N MET A 98 0.74 -0.01 8.35
CA MET A 98 1.35 -1.34 8.53
C MET A 98 0.35 -2.45 8.24
N GLY A 99 -0.89 -2.32 8.70
CA GLY A 99 -1.98 -3.26 8.40
C GLY A 99 -2.17 -3.43 6.89
N VAL A 100 -2.24 -2.32 6.15
CA VAL A 100 -2.31 -2.33 4.68
C VAL A 100 -1.10 -3.03 4.05
N ALA A 101 0.11 -2.72 4.52
CA ALA A 101 1.32 -3.34 3.98
C ALA A 101 1.40 -4.85 4.28
N GLU A 102 1.00 -5.29 5.48
CA GLU A 102 0.93 -6.71 5.83
C GLU A 102 -0.15 -7.45 5.02
N ALA A 103 -1.31 -6.82 4.77
CA ALA A 103 -2.37 -7.37 3.93
C ALA A 103 -1.88 -7.61 2.49
N LYS A 104 -1.13 -6.67 1.90
CA LYS A 104 -0.48 -6.83 0.57
C LYS A 104 0.49 -8.01 0.52
N LEU A 105 1.05 -8.40 1.65
CA LEU A 105 1.93 -9.58 1.80
C LEU A 105 1.16 -10.86 2.13
N PHE A 106 -0.17 -10.81 2.16
CA PHE A 106 -1.05 -11.92 2.60
C PHE A 106 -0.78 -12.39 4.04
N ARG A 107 -0.22 -11.50 4.88
CA ARG A 107 0.04 -11.75 6.30
C ARG A 107 -1.16 -11.29 7.12
N PHE A 108 -2.28 -11.96 6.94
CA PHE A 108 -3.58 -11.53 7.45
C PHE A 108 -3.63 -11.41 8.97
N GLU A 109 -2.99 -12.31 9.72
CA GLU A 109 -2.91 -12.20 11.18
C GLU A 109 -2.21 -10.92 11.65
N ASN A 110 -1.09 -10.57 11.00
CA ASN A 110 -0.41 -9.33 11.33
C ASN A 110 -1.23 -8.10 10.92
N ALA A 111 -1.91 -8.17 9.78
CA ALA A 111 -2.80 -7.10 9.32
C ALA A 111 -3.95 -6.87 10.32
N LYS A 112 -4.62 -7.94 10.78
CA LYS A 112 -5.67 -7.88 11.81
C LYS A 112 -5.17 -7.19 13.08
N ILE A 113 -4.04 -7.62 13.62
CA ILE A 113 -3.42 -7.04 14.82
C ILE A 113 -3.16 -5.54 14.62
N ASN A 114 -2.63 -5.15 13.47
CA ASN A 114 -2.28 -3.76 13.20
C ASN A 114 -3.54 -2.89 13.03
N PHE A 115 -4.59 -3.35 12.35
CA PHE A 115 -5.83 -2.59 12.20
C PHE A 115 -6.57 -2.41 13.54
N ILE A 116 -6.61 -3.43 14.40
CA ILE A 116 -7.17 -3.30 15.74
C ILE A 116 -6.40 -2.29 16.59
N LYS A 117 -5.06 -2.32 16.55
CA LYS A 117 -4.26 -1.31 17.24
C LYS A 117 -4.52 0.09 16.68
N ALA A 118 -4.61 0.24 15.36
CA ALA A 118 -4.94 1.51 14.75
C ALA A 118 -6.28 2.06 15.29
N TYR A 119 -7.31 1.25 15.30
CA TYR A 119 -8.62 1.60 15.86
C TYR A 119 -8.55 1.98 17.34
N GLN A 120 -7.82 1.21 18.16
CA GLN A 120 -7.63 1.50 19.59
C GLN A 120 -6.97 2.86 19.85
N TYR A 121 -6.07 3.33 18.96
CA TYR A 121 -5.39 4.61 19.09
C TYR A 121 -6.20 5.78 18.54
N THR A 122 -6.98 5.59 17.49
CA THR A 122 -7.63 6.69 16.77
C THR A 122 -9.15 6.72 16.90
N GLY A 123 -9.79 5.57 17.17
CA GLY A 123 -11.25 5.40 17.06
C GLY A 123 -11.75 5.48 15.60
N GLU A 124 -10.86 5.50 14.60
CA GLU A 124 -11.27 5.64 13.19
C GLU A 124 -11.91 4.35 12.67
N GLU A 125 -13.19 4.43 12.29
CA GLU A 125 -13.97 3.32 11.73
C GLU A 125 -13.32 2.70 10.49
N SER A 126 -12.57 3.49 9.73
CA SER A 126 -11.82 2.99 8.57
C SER A 126 -10.88 1.84 8.92
N SER A 127 -10.20 1.90 10.07
CA SER A 127 -9.31 0.82 10.52
C SER A 127 -10.11 -0.42 10.91
N LEU A 128 -11.28 -0.26 11.52
CA LEU A 128 -12.17 -1.37 11.86
C LEU A 128 -12.77 -2.00 10.59
N PHE A 129 -13.11 -1.19 9.59
CA PHE A 129 -13.55 -1.69 8.29
C PHE A 129 -12.49 -2.55 7.60
N TYR A 130 -11.22 -2.10 7.58
CA TYR A 130 -10.14 -2.92 7.02
C TYR A 130 -9.91 -4.21 7.82
N TYR A 131 -10.08 -4.17 9.14
CA TYR A 131 -10.07 -5.37 9.97
C TYR A 131 -11.16 -6.34 9.53
N TYR A 132 -12.41 -5.87 9.39
CA TYR A 132 -13.54 -6.65 8.88
C TYR A 132 -13.23 -7.27 7.51
N CYS A 133 -12.71 -6.47 6.55
CA CYS A 133 -12.36 -6.96 5.23
C CYS A 133 -11.32 -8.10 5.29
N ILE A 134 -10.30 -7.99 6.14
CA ILE A 134 -9.30 -9.04 6.29
C ILE A 134 -9.90 -10.31 6.89
N MET A 135 -10.80 -10.18 7.88
CA MET A 135 -11.54 -11.30 8.44
C MET A 135 -12.42 -11.97 7.38
N ALA A 136 -13.19 -11.18 6.63
CA ALA A 136 -14.07 -11.69 5.56
C ALA A 136 -13.28 -12.45 4.48
N LEU A 137 -12.10 -11.97 4.12
CA LEU A 137 -11.21 -12.63 3.15
C LEU A 137 -10.53 -13.89 3.69
N ALA A 138 -10.20 -13.92 4.98
CA ALA A 138 -9.48 -15.03 5.59
C ALA A 138 -10.41 -16.14 6.11
N ASP A 139 -11.49 -15.76 6.78
CA ASP A 139 -12.32 -16.64 7.59
C ASP A 139 -13.80 -16.67 7.12
N GLY A 140 -14.17 -15.77 6.19
CA GLY A 140 -15.52 -15.63 5.64
C GLY A 140 -16.32 -14.50 6.28
N ILE A 141 -17.35 -14.02 5.55
CA ILE A 141 -18.18 -12.86 5.94
C ILE A 141 -18.92 -13.11 7.25
N GLU A 142 -19.47 -14.32 7.45
CA GLU A 142 -20.20 -14.69 8.67
C GLU A 142 -19.30 -14.58 9.90
N ALA A 143 -18.06 -15.12 9.81
CA ALA A 143 -17.09 -15.04 10.91
C ALA A 143 -16.67 -13.59 11.18
N ALA A 144 -16.48 -12.79 10.14
CA ALA A 144 -16.15 -11.36 10.27
C ALA A 144 -17.27 -10.58 10.96
N GLY A 145 -18.54 -10.88 10.62
CA GLY A 145 -19.71 -10.26 11.25
C GLY A 145 -19.83 -10.62 12.74
N GLU A 146 -19.64 -11.89 13.10
CA GLU A 146 -19.68 -12.32 14.51
C GLU A 146 -18.56 -11.68 15.34
N GLU A 147 -17.36 -11.57 14.79
CA GLU A 147 -16.24 -10.91 15.45
C GLU A 147 -16.49 -9.40 15.62
N LEU A 148 -17.06 -8.74 14.61
CA LEU A 148 -17.38 -7.31 14.68
C LEU A 148 -18.37 -7.00 15.80
N LYS A 149 -19.33 -7.88 16.11
CA LYS A 149 -20.29 -7.72 17.21
C LYS A 149 -19.64 -7.63 18.60
N THR A 150 -18.36 -7.95 18.72
CA THR A 150 -17.63 -7.78 19.98
C THR A 150 -17.24 -6.33 20.27
N PHE A 151 -17.36 -5.44 19.28
CA PHE A 151 -17.05 -4.01 19.41
C PHE A 151 -18.31 -3.22 19.78
N GLU A 152 -18.14 -2.11 20.49
CA GLU A 152 -19.22 -1.17 20.79
C GLU A 152 -19.78 -0.57 19.49
N ASP A 153 -21.10 -0.35 19.44
CA ASP A 153 -21.85 0.19 18.29
C ASP A 153 -21.72 -0.64 16.97
N SER A 154 -21.33 -1.91 17.08
CA SER A 154 -21.07 -2.79 15.95
C SER A 154 -22.27 -3.06 15.05
N ASP A 155 -23.49 -3.12 15.60
CA ASP A 155 -24.70 -3.42 14.82
C ASP A 155 -24.96 -2.38 13.72
N PHE A 156 -24.68 -1.09 14.00
CA PHE A 156 -24.78 -0.02 13.00
C PHE A 156 -23.67 -0.10 11.94
N LEU A 157 -22.46 -0.48 12.34
CA LEU A 157 -21.31 -0.57 11.45
C LEU A 157 -21.37 -1.80 10.55
N LEU A 158 -21.98 -2.89 11.02
CA LEU A 158 -22.02 -4.16 10.29
C LEU A 158 -22.70 -4.02 8.92
N ASP A 159 -23.90 -3.45 8.88
CA ASP A 159 -24.67 -3.26 7.65
C ASP A 159 -23.86 -2.39 6.64
N ALA A 160 -23.23 -1.31 7.13
CA ALA A 160 -22.42 -0.44 6.32
C ALA A 160 -21.15 -1.13 5.78
N PHE A 161 -20.53 -1.99 6.60
CA PHE A 161 -19.33 -2.74 6.20
C PHE A 161 -19.66 -3.85 5.21
N GLU A 162 -20.77 -4.53 5.38
CA GLU A 162 -21.27 -5.53 4.42
C GLU A 162 -21.57 -4.90 3.07
N GLU A 163 -22.25 -3.75 3.05
CA GLU A 163 -22.52 -3.01 1.81
C GLU A 163 -21.22 -2.57 1.11
N GLN A 164 -20.26 -2.01 1.84
CA GLN A 164 -18.98 -1.59 1.28
C GLN A 164 -18.16 -2.79 0.77
N PHE A 165 -18.17 -3.90 1.49
CA PHE A 165 -17.47 -5.11 1.07
C PHE A 165 -18.10 -5.70 -0.20
N ALA A 166 -19.43 -5.76 -0.28
CA ALA A 166 -20.13 -6.20 -1.48
C ALA A 166 -19.82 -5.32 -2.70
N ALA A 167 -19.70 -3.99 -2.51
CA ALA A 167 -19.27 -3.09 -3.58
C ALA A 167 -17.85 -3.40 -4.08
N PHE A 168 -16.91 -3.74 -3.20
CA PHE A 168 -15.57 -4.18 -3.61
C PHE A 168 -15.57 -5.52 -4.35
N GLU A 169 -16.43 -6.45 -3.95
CA GLU A 169 -16.59 -7.72 -4.69
C GLU A 169 -17.17 -7.49 -6.09
N GLU A 170 -18.13 -6.58 -6.22
CA GLU A 170 -18.69 -6.19 -7.51
C GLU A 170 -17.64 -5.52 -8.41
N ASP A 171 -16.89 -4.55 -7.90
CA ASP A 171 -15.77 -3.91 -8.62
C ASP A 171 -14.72 -4.93 -9.05
N PHE A 172 -14.37 -5.88 -8.16
CA PHE A 172 -13.46 -6.95 -8.51
C PHE A 172 -14.04 -7.84 -9.61
N ALA A 173 -15.34 -8.15 -9.58
CA ALA A 173 -16.00 -8.99 -10.58
C ALA A 173 -15.92 -8.40 -12.00
N TYR A 174 -15.84 -7.08 -12.15
CA TYR A 174 -15.64 -6.39 -13.43
C TYR A 174 -14.16 -6.15 -13.77
N SER A 175 -13.25 -6.51 -12.90
CA SER A 175 -11.82 -6.29 -13.12
C SER A 175 -11.25 -7.17 -14.25
N ALA A 176 -10.17 -6.69 -14.86
CA ALA A 176 -9.41 -7.47 -15.85
C ALA A 176 -8.85 -8.79 -15.27
N MET A 177 -8.64 -8.85 -13.95
CA MET A 177 -8.20 -10.07 -13.27
C MET A 177 -9.32 -11.10 -13.21
N ALA A 178 -10.52 -10.72 -12.80
CA ALA A 178 -11.69 -11.59 -12.76
C ALA A 178 -12.07 -12.07 -14.17
N GLU A 179 -11.93 -11.24 -15.19
CA GLU A 179 -12.14 -11.63 -16.58
C GLU A 179 -11.16 -12.75 -17.02
N LYS A 180 -9.87 -12.61 -16.67
CA LYS A 180 -8.88 -13.68 -16.95
C LYS A 180 -9.24 -14.97 -16.25
N TYR A 181 -9.69 -14.90 -14.99
CA TYR A 181 -10.11 -16.06 -14.22
C TYR A 181 -11.34 -16.73 -14.86
N ARG A 182 -12.40 -15.99 -15.18
CA ARG A 182 -13.60 -16.51 -15.86
C ARG A 182 -13.26 -17.20 -17.19
N LYS A 183 -12.32 -16.66 -17.97
CA LYS A 183 -11.87 -17.30 -19.21
C LYS A 183 -11.19 -18.65 -18.96
N ILE A 184 -10.47 -18.81 -17.85
CA ILE A 184 -9.85 -20.09 -17.48
C ILE A 184 -10.95 -21.09 -17.11
N VAL A 185 -11.90 -20.71 -16.26
CA VAL A 185 -13.02 -21.56 -15.84
C VAL A 185 -13.84 -21.98 -17.06
N PHE A 186 -14.20 -21.05 -17.94
CA PHE A 186 -14.95 -21.31 -19.16
C PHE A 186 -14.26 -22.37 -20.05
N LEU A 187 -12.95 -22.29 -20.24
CA LEU A 187 -12.20 -23.25 -21.04
C LEU A 187 -12.21 -24.66 -20.41
N ASP A 188 -12.06 -24.73 -19.10
CA ASP A 188 -12.08 -25.99 -18.35
C ASP A 188 -13.44 -26.70 -18.48
N GLU A 189 -14.52 -25.96 -18.24
CA GLU A 189 -15.91 -26.45 -18.35
C GLU A 189 -16.31 -26.86 -19.78
N ASN A 190 -15.71 -26.25 -20.80
CA ASN A 190 -16.00 -26.54 -22.20
C ASN A 190 -15.02 -27.55 -22.83
N GLY A 191 -14.38 -28.40 -22.02
CA GLY A 191 -13.59 -29.54 -22.48
C GLY A 191 -12.24 -29.15 -23.09
N LYS A 192 -11.68 -27.99 -22.70
CA LYS A 192 -10.36 -27.51 -23.13
C LYS A 192 -9.37 -27.40 -21.96
N PRO A 193 -9.14 -28.47 -21.18
CA PRO A 193 -8.37 -28.39 -19.94
C PRO A 193 -6.90 -28.00 -20.18
N GLU A 194 -6.30 -28.36 -21.31
CA GLU A 194 -4.91 -27.99 -21.62
C GLU A 194 -4.77 -26.50 -21.87
N GLU A 195 -5.72 -25.88 -22.60
CA GLU A 195 -5.75 -24.42 -22.80
C GLU A 195 -6.00 -23.68 -21.47
N ALA A 196 -6.91 -24.18 -20.64
CA ALA A 196 -7.19 -23.66 -19.30
C ALA A 196 -5.93 -23.69 -18.42
N LEU A 197 -5.24 -24.85 -18.40
CA LEU A 197 -4.00 -25.01 -17.62
C LEU A 197 -2.91 -24.04 -18.07
N ALA A 198 -2.71 -23.88 -19.38
CA ALA A 198 -1.71 -22.95 -19.91
C ALA A 198 -2.01 -21.50 -19.53
N LYS A 199 -3.29 -21.06 -19.58
CA LYS A 199 -3.70 -19.73 -19.13
C LYS A 199 -3.55 -19.56 -17.62
N LYS A 200 -3.92 -20.57 -16.82
CA LYS A 200 -3.74 -20.59 -15.37
C LYS A 200 -2.26 -20.42 -14.98
N GLN A 201 -1.36 -21.16 -15.64
CA GLN A 201 0.08 -21.05 -15.38
C GLN A 201 0.63 -19.66 -15.70
N ARG A 202 0.17 -19.03 -16.81
CA ARG A 202 0.55 -17.64 -17.15
C ARG A 202 0.05 -16.65 -16.11
N LEU A 203 -1.21 -16.78 -15.67
CA LEU A 203 -1.78 -15.92 -14.63
C LEU A 203 -1.03 -16.05 -13.32
N VAL A 204 -0.79 -17.29 -12.85
CA VAL A 204 -0.02 -17.55 -11.62
C VAL A 204 1.40 -17.00 -11.71
N SER A 205 2.05 -17.13 -12.89
CA SER A 205 3.40 -16.59 -13.09
C SER A 205 3.44 -15.06 -13.01
N ALA A 206 2.41 -14.38 -13.56
CA ALA A 206 2.26 -12.93 -13.45
C ALA A 206 2.05 -12.49 -11.99
N LEU A 207 1.12 -13.14 -11.27
CA LEU A 207 0.86 -12.88 -9.86
C LEU A 207 2.11 -13.09 -8.99
N LYS A 208 2.86 -14.18 -9.23
CA LYS A 208 4.13 -14.42 -8.52
C LYS A 208 5.17 -13.35 -8.81
N LYS A 209 5.23 -12.82 -10.04
CA LYS A 209 6.14 -11.74 -10.40
C LYS A 209 5.77 -10.45 -9.67
N ASP A 210 4.49 -10.13 -9.58
CA ASP A 210 4.02 -8.93 -8.87
C ASP A 210 4.23 -9.07 -7.36
N PHE A 211 3.94 -10.23 -6.79
CA PHE A 211 4.18 -10.50 -5.37
C PHE A 211 5.67 -10.41 -4.99
N ARG A 212 6.58 -10.84 -5.88
CA ARG A 212 8.02 -10.69 -5.63
C ARG A 212 8.46 -9.24 -5.45
N LYS A 213 7.82 -8.29 -6.13
CA LYS A 213 8.11 -6.86 -5.92
C LYS A 213 7.71 -6.42 -4.51
N GLU A 214 6.58 -6.92 -4.01
CA GLU A 214 6.10 -6.58 -2.66
C GLU A 214 7.03 -7.09 -1.55
N ILE A 215 7.69 -8.23 -1.77
CA ILE A 215 8.64 -8.84 -0.83
C ILE A 215 10.10 -8.50 -1.11
N ASP A 216 10.39 -7.68 -2.11
CA ASP A 216 11.75 -7.24 -2.50
C ASP A 216 12.71 -8.38 -2.89
N ILE A 217 12.24 -9.40 -3.61
CA ILE A 217 13.04 -10.50 -4.17
C ILE A 217 13.15 -10.40 -5.70
#